data_bb7c31d64e96b13d35cbcc3f1be5debf
#
_entry.id   bb7c31d64e96b13d35cbcc3f1be5debf
#
_cell.length_a   1.000
_cell.length_b   1.000
_cell.length_c   1.000
_cell.angle_alpha   90.00
_cell.angle_beta   90.00
_cell.angle_gamma   90.00
#
_symmetry.space_group_name_H-M   'P 1'
#
loop_
_entity.id
_entity.type
_entity.pdbx_description
1 polymer ?
#
loop_
_entity_poly.entity_id
_entity_poly.type
_entity_poly.pdbx_seq_one_letter_code
_entity_poly.pdbx_strand_id
1 'polypeptide(L)'
;MTQLMLYGAMAAVVYVASILYQDGNITIGEISSFLFYMLMLVFNFGMIAMVFGNVAAVVGASDKIVELMDYVPKINSQGGDKLDGDVNGKLELKDVKFRYPSKEDVQVLKGINISVNNEEKRVVALCGTSGCGKSSIISLIERFYDPEEGEVLFNGRNIKELDPRWLHN
;
A
#
# COMPACT_ATOMS: atom_id res chain seq x y z
N MET A 1 -23.56 -28.25 -4.38
CA MET A 1 -23.78 -28.83 -5.72
C MET A 1 -22.68 -29.80 -6.12
N THR A 2 -21.40 -29.46 -6.03
CA THR A 2 -20.26 -30.31 -6.43
C THR A 2 -20.16 -31.64 -5.68
N GLN A 3 -20.39 -31.67 -4.37
CA GLN A 3 -20.37 -32.91 -3.58
C GLN A 3 -21.49 -33.89 -3.99
N LEU A 4 -22.66 -33.38 -4.29
CA LEU A 4 -23.80 -34.20 -4.71
C LEU A 4 -23.57 -34.87 -6.07
N MET A 5 -22.90 -34.16 -6.98
CA MET A 5 -22.47 -34.73 -8.27
C MET A 5 -21.41 -35.78 -8.08
N LEU A 6 -20.46 -35.61 -7.17
CA LEU A 6 -19.41 -36.59 -6.88
C LEU A 6 -19.99 -37.89 -6.30
N TYR A 7 -20.87 -37.77 -5.29
CA TYR A 7 -21.52 -38.94 -4.71
C TYR A 7 -22.45 -39.69 -5.71
N GLY A 8 -23.13 -38.91 -6.56
CA GLY A 8 -23.96 -39.49 -7.64
C GLY A 8 -23.13 -40.25 -8.66
N ALA A 9 -21.96 -39.70 -9.05
CA ALA A 9 -21.04 -40.39 -9.94
C ALA A 9 -20.47 -41.67 -9.31
N MET A 10 -20.06 -41.63 -8.04
CA MET A 10 -19.59 -42.83 -7.32
C MET A 10 -20.70 -43.90 -7.22
N ALA A 11 -21.93 -43.54 -6.91
CA ALA A 11 -23.04 -44.46 -6.85
C ALA A 11 -23.31 -45.14 -8.22
N ALA A 12 -23.26 -44.35 -9.30
CA ALA A 12 -23.42 -44.89 -10.66
C ALA A 12 -22.31 -45.90 -11.02
N VAL A 13 -21.06 -45.59 -10.67
CA VAL A 13 -19.93 -46.49 -10.90
C VAL A 13 -20.10 -47.80 -10.13
N VAL A 14 -20.47 -47.74 -8.84
CA VAL A 14 -20.69 -48.93 -8.03
C VAL A 14 -21.86 -49.78 -8.59
N TYR A 15 -22.92 -49.10 -9.05
CA TYR A 15 -24.06 -49.79 -9.69
C TYR A 15 -23.66 -50.53 -10.95
N VAL A 16 -22.94 -49.88 -11.87
CA VAL A 16 -22.44 -50.53 -13.10
C VAL A 16 -21.48 -51.65 -12.78
N ALA A 17 -20.57 -51.46 -11.83
CA ALA A 17 -19.64 -52.52 -11.39
C ALA A 17 -20.37 -53.74 -10.81
N SER A 18 -21.47 -53.53 -10.09
CA SER A 18 -22.31 -54.61 -9.56
C SER A 18 -22.94 -55.46 -10.67
N ILE A 19 -23.41 -54.87 -11.77
CA ILE A 19 -23.96 -55.57 -12.93
C ILE A 19 -22.85 -56.39 -13.61
N LEU A 20 -21.71 -55.79 -13.89
CA LEU A 20 -20.58 -56.47 -14.54
C LEU A 20 -20.03 -57.63 -13.71
N TYR A 21 -20.10 -57.52 -12.38
CA TYR A 21 -19.73 -58.59 -11.47
C TYR A 21 -20.72 -59.79 -11.56
N GLN A 22 -22.02 -59.50 -11.62
CA GLN A 22 -23.06 -60.53 -11.77
C GLN A 22 -22.92 -61.31 -13.11
N ASP A 23 -22.50 -60.59 -14.16
CA ASP A 23 -22.25 -61.20 -15.48
C ASP A 23 -20.91 -61.97 -15.54
N GLY A 24 -20.13 -62.01 -14.46
CA GLY A 24 -18.85 -62.70 -14.36
C GLY A 24 -17.71 -62.04 -15.14
N ASN A 25 -17.88 -60.80 -15.60
CA ASN A 25 -16.90 -60.06 -16.43
C ASN A 25 -15.80 -59.42 -15.62
N ILE A 26 -16.02 -59.19 -14.32
CA ILE A 26 -15.02 -58.55 -13.42
C ILE A 26 -15.01 -59.22 -12.05
N THR A 27 -13.87 -59.12 -11.37
CA THR A 27 -13.67 -59.64 -10.02
C THR A 27 -13.87 -58.57 -8.96
N ILE A 28 -14.12 -58.98 -7.69
CA ILE A 28 -14.21 -58.08 -6.54
C ILE A 28 -12.90 -57.27 -6.36
N GLY A 29 -11.74 -57.90 -6.66
CA GLY A 29 -10.44 -57.24 -6.59
C GLY A 29 -10.30 -56.07 -7.58
N GLU A 30 -10.82 -56.24 -8.80
CA GLU A 30 -10.82 -55.17 -9.82
C GLU A 30 -11.74 -54.02 -9.43
N ILE A 31 -12.92 -54.29 -8.89
CA ILE A 31 -13.82 -53.25 -8.36
C ILE A 31 -13.14 -52.44 -7.25
N SER A 32 -12.53 -53.14 -6.29
CA SER A 32 -11.85 -52.52 -5.17
C SER A 32 -10.67 -51.65 -5.63
N SER A 33 -9.87 -52.15 -6.57
CA SER A 33 -8.74 -51.42 -7.14
C SER A 33 -9.21 -50.17 -7.91
N PHE A 34 -10.27 -50.29 -8.69
CA PHE A 34 -10.85 -49.16 -9.42
C PHE A 34 -11.35 -48.04 -8.47
N LEU A 35 -12.09 -48.45 -7.43
CA LEU A 35 -12.57 -47.48 -6.43
C LEU A 35 -11.41 -46.78 -5.70
N PHE A 36 -10.35 -47.51 -5.37
CA PHE A 36 -9.15 -46.94 -4.77
C PHE A 36 -8.48 -45.90 -5.67
N TYR A 37 -8.27 -46.27 -6.96
CA TYR A 37 -7.68 -45.33 -7.93
C TYR A 37 -8.57 -44.12 -8.17
N MET A 38 -9.88 -44.30 -8.18
CA MET A 38 -10.83 -43.19 -8.33
C MET A 38 -10.75 -42.21 -7.15
N LEU A 39 -10.68 -42.72 -5.91
CA LEU A 39 -10.48 -41.89 -4.73
C LEU A 39 -9.13 -41.18 -4.77
N MET A 40 -8.08 -41.85 -5.20
CA MET A 40 -6.75 -41.28 -5.34
C MET A 40 -6.72 -40.14 -6.40
N LEU A 41 -7.44 -40.33 -7.51
CA LEU A 41 -7.60 -39.31 -8.53
C LEU A 41 -8.29 -38.05 -7.98
N VAL A 42 -9.42 -38.24 -7.30
CA VAL A 42 -10.18 -37.10 -6.70
C VAL A 42 -9.30 -36.33 -5.70
N PHE A 43 -8.55 -37.06 -4.87
CA PHE A 43 -7.63 -36.43 -3.92
C PHE A 43 -6.52 -35.63 -4.64
N ASN A 44 -5.91 -36.20 -5.67
CA ASN A 44 -4.86 -35.49 -6.43
C ASN A 44 -5.39 -34.25 -7.16
N PHE A 45 -6.59 -34.30 -7.75
CA PHE A 45 -7.22 -33.11 -8.34
C PHE A 45 -7.51 -32.03 -7.29
N GLY A 46 -7.92 -32.42 -6.09
CA GLY A 46 -8.09 -31.51 -4.97
C GLY A 46 -6.79 -30.81 -4.57
N MET A 47 -5.69 -31.55 -4.50
CA MET A 47 -4.36 -31.00 -4.23
C MET A 47 -3.89 -30.02 -5.31
N ILE A 48 -4.10 -30.37 -6.59
CA ILE A 48 -3.77 -29.47 -7.71
C ILE A 48 -4.58 -28.16 -7.60
N ALA A 49 -5.88 -28.24 -7.36
CA ALA A 49 -6.73 -27.06 -7.19
C ALA A 49 -6.27 -26.17 -6.02
N MET A 50 -5.83 -26.77 -4.92
CA MET A 50 -5.27 -26.06 -3.77
C MET A 50 -3.97 -25.33 -4.13
N VAL A 51 -3.08 -25.96 -4.90
CA VAL A 51 -1.83 -25.33 -5.35
C VAL A 51 -2.13 -24.12 -6.24
N PHE A 52 -3.07 -24.22 -7.19
CA PHE A 52 -3.49 -23.09 -8.00
C PHE A 52 -4.06 -21.94 -7.16
N GLY A 53 -4.88 -22.26 -6.15
CA GLY A 53 -5.41 -21.26 -5.22
C GLY A 53 -4.30 -20.54 -4.45
N ASN A 54 -3.31 -21.27 -3.94
CA ASN A 54 -2.18 -20.70 -3.23
C ASN A 54 -1.30 -19.81 -4.13
N VAL A 55 -1.04 -20.25 -5.37
CA VAL A 55 -0.29 -19.45 -6.35
C VAL A 55 -1.01 -18.14 -6.65
N ALA A 56 -2.32 -18.17 -6.89
CA ALA A 56 -3.12 -16.97 -7.12
C ALA A 56 -3.07 -16.01 -5.93
N ALA A 57 -3.14 -16.52 -4.70
CA ALA A 57 -3.02 -15.71 -3.48
C ALA A 57 -1.63 -15.06 -3.34
N VAL A 58 -0.56 -15.80 -3.64
CA VAL A 58 0.82 -15.28 -3.61
C VAL A 58 1.02 -14.20 -4.66
N VAL A 59 0.53 -14.40 -5.89
CA VAL A 59 0.60 -13.37 -6.96
C VAL A 59 -0.12 -12.10 -6.52
N GLY A 60 -1.36 -12.21 -6.00
CA GLY A 60 -2.10 -11.04 -5.54
C GLY A 60 -1.44 -10.29 -4.37
N ALA A 61 -0.76 -11.00 -3.47
CA ALA A 61 0.02 -10.37 -2.40
C ALA A 61 1.30 -9.70 -2.94
N SER A 62 1.93 -10.30 -3.96
CA SER A 62 3.16 -9.78 -4.57
C SER A 62 2.93 -8.45 -5.29
N ASP A 63 1.80 -8.24 -5.94
CA ASP A 63 1.46 -7.01 -6.64
C ASP A 63 1.58 -5.79 -5.71
N LYS A 64 1.09 -5.92 -4.46
CA LYS A 64 1.17 -4.82 -3.48
C LYS A 64 2.60 -4.56 -3.00
N ILE A 65 3.42 -5.59 -2.92
CA ILE A 65 4.83 -5.45 -2.55
C ILE A 65 5.60 -4.76 -3.68
N VAL A 66 5.37 -5.16 -4.92
CA VAL A 66 5.99 -4.52 -6.10
C VAL A 66 5.58 -3.06 -6.21
N GLU A 67 4.27 -2.74 -6.06
CA GLU A 67 3.78 -1.35 -6.04
C GLU A 67 4.51 -0.52 -4.98
N LEU A 68 4.76 -1.10 -3.79
CA LEU A 68 5.46 -0.40 -2.71
C LEU A 68 6.96 -0.26 -3.01
N MET A 69 7.59 -1.24 -3.65
CA MET A 69 9.00 -1.18 -4.05
C MET A 69 9.25 -0.17 -5.17
N ASP A 70 8.32 -0.05 -6.10
CA ASP A 70 8.39 0.89 -7.22
C ASP A 70 7.89 2.29 -6.85
N TYR A 71 7.34 2.45 -5.64
CA TYR A 71 6.85 3.74 -5.18
C TYR A 71 7.99 4.74 -5.01
N VAL A 72 7.98 5.79 -5.83
CA VAL A 72 8.90 6.92 -5.72
C VAL A 72 8.24 8.02 -4.89
N PRO A 73 8.76 8.33 -3.69
CA PRO A 73 8.23 9.42 -2.87
C PRO A 73 8.30 10.76 -3.61
N LYS A 74 7.25 11.58 -3.50
CA LYS A 74 7.23 12.95 -4.07
C LYS A 74 8.33 13.84 -3.47
N ILE A 75 8.63 13.64 -2.20
CA ILE A 75 9.71 14.32 -1.49
C ILE A 75 10.83 13.31 -1.27
N ASN A 76 11.98 13.56 -1.89
CA ASN A 76 13.15 12.71 -1.68
C ASN A 76 13.68 12.93 -0.25
N SER A 77 13.82 11.84 0.51
CA SER A 77 14.35 11.86 1.87
C SER A 77 15.88 11.92 1.94
N GLN A 78 16.56 11.89 0.79
CA GLN A 78 18.02 11.91 0.70
C GLN A 78 18.48 12.88 -0.38
N GLY A 79 19.57 13.59 -0.07
CA GLY A 79 20.14 14.57 -0.98
C GLY A 79 19.57 15.97 -0.77
N GLY A 80 20.20 16.95 -1.33
CA GLY A 80 19.97 18.37 -1.13
C GLY A 80 21.18 19.04 -0.44
N ASP A 81 21.15 20.35 -0.39
CA ASP A 81 22.22 21.14 0.18
C ASP A 81 22.13 21.20 1.71
N LYS A 82 23.26 21.37 2.35
CA LYS A 82 23.35 21.72 3.76
C LYS A 82 23.78 23.18 3.85
N LEU A 83 23.22 23.93 4.77
CA LEU A 83 23.70 25.29 5.01
C LEU A 83 25.01 25.23 5.81
N ASP A 84 26.06 25.79 5.24
CA ASP A 84 27.34 25.94 5.92
C ASP A 84 27.39 27.28 6.65
N GLY A 85 27.89 27.30 7.89
CA GLY A 85 28.08 28.50 8.68
C GLY A 85 27.00 28.75 9.74
N ASP A 86 26.96 29.98 10.27
CA ASP A 86 26.04 30.38 11.33
C ASP A 86 24.60 30.46 10.78
N VAL A 87 23.76 29.56 11.24
CA VAL A 87 22.36 29.49 10.84
C VAL A 87 21.55 30.41 11.74
N ASN A 88 21.15 31.59 11.23
CA ASN A 88 20.40 32.60 12.00
C ASN A 88 18.96 32.16 12.31
N GLY A 89 18.47 31.09 11.71
CA GLY A 89 17.12 30.55 11.95
C GLY A 89 15.99 31.41 11.38
N LYS A 90 16.26 32.22 10.35
CA LYS A 90 15.24 33.04 9.68
C LYS A 90 14.31 32.13 8.86
N LEU A 91 13.01 32.17 9.13
CA LEU A 91 11.99 31.42 8.42
C LEU A 91 11.02 32.36 7.69
N GLU A 92 10.79 32.11 6.42
CA GLU A 92 9.87 32.92 5.60
C GLU A 92 8.94 32.00 4.80
N LEU A 93 7.66 32.29 4.83
CA LEU A 93 6.65 31.74 3.90
C LEU A 93 6.22 32.88 3.00
N LYS A 94 6.28 32.70 1.68
CA LYS A 94 5.92 33.70 0.68
C LYS A 94 4.83 33.20 -0.23
N ASP A 95 3.66 33.82 -0.18
CA ASP A 95 2.46 33.52 -0.98
C ASP A 95 2.12 32.04 -1.04
N VAL A 96 2.20 31.36 0.11
CA VAL A 96 2.07 29.91 0.20
C VAL A 96 0.61 29.50 0.07
N LYS A 97 0.32 28.71 -1.00
CA LYS A 97 -0.97 28.04 -1.21
C LYS A 97 -0.78 26.54 -1.06
N PHE A 98 -1.75 25.89 -0.40
CA PHE A 98 -1.63 24.47 -0.10
C PHE A 98 -2.97 23.76 -0.01
N ARG A 99 -3.01 22.54 -0.58
CA ARG A 99 -4.05 21.51 -0.41
C ARG A 99 -3.42 20.20 0.01
N TYR A 100 -4.14 19.42 0.79
CA TYR A 100 -3.70 18.06 1.07
C TYR A 100 -3.96 17.15 -0.15
N PRO A 101 -3.01 16.27 -0.54
CA PRO A 101 -3.22 15.33 -1.64
C PRO A 101 -4.44 14.41 -1.47
N SER A 102 -4.88 14.21 -0.22
CA SER A 102 -6.07 13.41 0.09
C SER A 102 -7.39 14.17 -0.03
N LYS A 103 -7.36 15.52 -0.20
CA LYS A 103 -8.54 16.41 -0.29
C LYS A 103 -8.24 17.59 -1.21
N GLU A 104 -8.11 17.31 -2.49
CA GLU A 104 -7.74 18.29 -3.53
C GLU A 104 -8.77 19.40 -3.71
N ASP A 105 -10.04 19.16 -3.36
CA ASP A 105 -11.11 20.13 -3.46
C ASP A 105 -11.05 21.22 -2.39
N VAL A 106 -10.25 21.04 -1.31
CA VAL A 106 -10.21 21.96 -0.17
C VAL A 106 -8.87 22.67 -0.09
N GLN A 107 -8.84 23.95 -0.48
CA GLN A 107 -7.67 24.80 -0.29
C GLN A 107 -7.54 25.22 1.17
N VAL A 108 -6.52 24.68 1.86
CA VAL A 108 -6.26 24.93 3.29
C VAL A 108 -5.53 26.25 3.51
N LEU A 109 -4.52 26.53 2.69
CA LEU A 109 -3.78 27.79 2.74
C LEU A 109 -3.98 28.54 1.42
N LYS A 110 -4.31 29.84 1.51
CA LYS A 110 -4.77 30.68 0.40
C LYS A 110 -3.84 31.85 0.11
N GLY A 111 -2.54 31.63 0.13
CA GLY A 111 -1.56 32.68 -0.09
C GLY A 111 -1.14 33.36 1.21
N ILE A 112 -0.54 32.60 2.12
CA ILE A 112 -0.07 33.13 3.40
C ILE A 112 1.36 33.63 3.30
N ASN A 113 1.60 34.73 4.04
CA ASN A 113 2.91 35.33 4.18
C ASN A 113 3.28 35.41 5.66
N ILE A 114 4.39 34.79 6.06
CA ILE A 114 4.91 34.78 7.43
C ILE A 114 6.41 35.01 7.34
N SER A 115 6.94 35.90 8.22
CA SER A 115 8.37 36.08 8.39
C SER A 115 8.70 36.03 9.88
N VAL A 116 9.61 35.15 10.23
CA VAL A 116 10.13 34.97 11.59
C VAL A 116 11.64 35.15 11.54
N ASN A 117 12.16 36.12 12.30
CA ASN A 117 13.59 36.33 12.45
C ASN A 117 14.01 35.98 13.88
N ASN A 118 14.98 35.09 14.04
CA ASN A 118 15.46 34.64 15.33
C ASN A 118 16.15 35.73 16.14
N GLU A 119 16.68 36.78 15.49
CA GLU A 119 17.32 37.90 16.16
C GLU A 119 16.33 38.74 16.97
N GLU A 120 15.07 38.84 16.48
CA GLU A 120 14.03 39.63 17.10
C GLU A 120 13.08 38.80 17.98
N LYS A 121 12.75 37.59 17.55
CA LYS A 121 11.72 36.75 18.18
C LYS A 121 12.10 35.28 18.12
N ARG A 122 12.38 34.69 19.28
CA ARG A 122 12.69 33.25 19.42
C ARG A 122 11.46 32.33 19.44
N VAL A 123 10.29 32.87 19.71
CA VAL A 123 9.05 32.12 19.82
C VAL A 123 7.93 32.87 19.11
N VAL A 124 7.25 32.20 18.21
CA VAL A 124 6.07 32.70 17.49
C VAL A 124 4.90 31.76 17.71
N ALA A 125 3.75 32.30 18.11
CA ALA A 125 2.54 31.52 18.31
C ALA A 125 1.60 31.68 17.11
N LEU A 126 1.11 30.57 16.56
CA LEU A 126 0.06 30.55 15.55
C LEU A 126 -1.31 30.38 16.23
N CYS A 127 -2.11 31.47 16.23
CA CYS A 127 -3.43 31.49 16.84
C CYS A 127 -4.53 31.50 15.77
N GLY A 128 -5.67 30.87 16.06
CA GLY A 128 -6.83 30.83 15.17
C GLY A 128 -7.79 29.69 15.50
N THR A 129 -8.94 29.69 14.84
CA THR A 129 -9.98 28.65 14.99
C THR A 129 -9.49 27.27 14.58
N SER A 130 -10.18 26.21 15.03
CA SER A 130 -9.87 24.85 14.57
C SER A 130 -10.06 24.75 13.06
N GLY A 131 -9.12 24.06 12.38
CA GLY A 131 -9.18 23.88 10.92
C GLY A 131 -8.65 25.05 10.07
N CYS A 132 -8.19 26.16 10.64
CA CYS A 132 -7.67 27.29 9.87
C CYS A 132 -6.25 27.10 9.26
N GLY A 133 -5.66 25.92 9.37
CA GLY A 133 -4.39 25.60 8.70
C GLY A 133 -3.13 25.71 9.56
N LYS A 134 -3.23 25.95 10.89
CA LYS A 134 -2.03 26.04 11.76
C LYS A 134 -1.09 24.85 11.67
N SER A 135 -1.63 23.64 11.79
CA SER A 135 -0.85 22.42 11.68
C SER A 135 -0.30 22.21 10.26
N SER A 136 -1.00 22.69 9.25
CA SER A 136 -0.54 22.62 7.86
C SER A 136 0.68 23.50 7.62
N ILE A 137 0.74 24.67 8.28
CA ILE A 137 1.91 25.56 8.24
C ILE A 137 3.14 24.83 8.82
N ILE A 138 2.99 24.20 9.98
CA ILE A 138 4.08 23.43 10.59
C ILE A 138 4.52 22.27 9.66
N SER A 139 3.56 21.54 9.10
CA SER A 139 3.87 20.43 8.17
C SER A 139 4.62 20.88 6.91
N LEU A 140 4.38 22.12 6.45
CA LEU A 140 5.13 22.70 5.33
C LEU A 140 6.53 23.17 5.76
N ILE A 141 6.68 23.74 6.96
CA ILE A 141 7.98 24.13 7.51
C ILE A 141 8.89 22.93 7.70
N GLU A 142 8.34 21.83 8.21
CA GLU A 142 9.06 20.56 8.36
C GLU A 142 9.18 19.77 7.05
N ARG A 143 8.66 20.33 5.95
CA ARG A 143 8.71 19.71 4.62
C ARG A 143 8.13 18.31 4.57
N PHE A 144 7.06 18.02 5.32
CA PHE A 144 6.25 16.82 5.13
C PHE A 144 5.42 16.89 3.85
N TYR A 145 5.15 18.11 3.40
CA TYR A 145 4.52 18.45 2.12
C TYR A 145 5.23 19.62 1.49
N ASP A 146 5.18 19.71 0.16
CA ASP A 146 5.60 20.88 -0.59
C ASP A 146 4.37 21.75 -0.89
N PRO A 147 4.47 23.10 -0.88
CA PRO A 147 3.39 23.98 -1.28
C PRO A 147 3.08 23.85 -2.78
N GLU A 148 1.81 24.06 -3.17
CA GLU A 148 1.39 24.11 -4.57
C GLU A 148 1.93 25.36 -5.28
N GLU A 149 1.80 26.49 -4.61
CA GLU A 149 2.32 27.78 -5.05
C GLU A 149 3.01 28.47 -3.88
N GLY A 150 3.91 29.40 -4.21
CA GLY A 150 4.73 30.07 -3.23
C GLY A 150 5.93 29.25 -2.79
N GLU A 151 6.62 29.76 -1.78
CA GLU A 151 7.85 29.16 -1.29
C GLU A 151 7.98 29.25 0.23
N VAL A 152 8.66 28.26 0.79
CA VAL A 152 9.10 28.25 2.19
C VAL A 152 10.61 28.38 2.20
N LEU A 153 11.13 29.40 2.85
CA LEU A 153 12.55 29.71 2.90
C LEU A 153 13.07 29.54 4.32
N PHE A 154 14.21 28.90 4.43
CA PHE A 154 15.00 28.85 5.65
C PHE A 154 16.37 29.50 5.41
N ASN A 155 16.69 30.55 6.16
CA ASN A 155 17.85 31.40 5.95
C ASN A 155 17.99 31.93 4.51
N GLY A 156 16.86 32.27 3.86
CA GLY A 156 16.81 32.76 2.49
C GLY A 156 16.94 31.70 1.40
N ARG A 157 17.12 30.41 1.75
CA ARG A 157 17.12 29.32 0.81
C ARG A 157 15.80 28.55 0.85
N ASN A 158 15.35 28.10 -0.32
CA ASN A 158 14.14 27.30 -0.41
C ASN A 158 14.36 25.94 0.25
N ILE A 159 13.46 25.52 1.16
CA ILE A 159 13.57 24.25 1.86
C ILE A 159 13.53 23.04 0.92
N LYS A 160 13.01 23.19 -0.31
CA LYS A 160 13.02 22.14 -1.34
C LYS A 160 14.45 21.77 -1.80
N GLU A 161 15.40 22.70 -1.69
CA GLU A 161 16.79 22.52 -2.07
C GLU A 161 17.63 21.92 -0.93
N LEU A 162 17.12 22.00 0.30
CA LEU A 162 17.83 21.54 1.49
C LEU A 162 17.65 20.02 1.71
N ASP A 163 18.69 19.40 2.31
CA ASP A 163 18.61 18.00 2.75
C ASP A 163 17.60 17.88 3.90
N PRO A 164 16.52 17.09 3.74
CA PRO A 164 15.50 16.95 4.78
C PRO A 164 16.04 16.41 6.11
N ARG A 165 17.05 15.54 6.07
CA ARG A 165 17.68 15.00 7.28
C ARG A 165 18.47 16.06 8.04
N TRP A 166 19.07 16.98 7.31
CA TRP A 166 19.76 18.10 7.92
C TRP A 166 18.75 19.13 8.48
N LEU A 167 17.65 19.38 7.78
CA LEU A 167 16.60 20.29 8.20
C LEU A 167 15.91 19.86 9.51
N HIS A 168 15.83 18.54 9.76
CA HIS A 168 15.17 17.98 10.96
C HIS A 168 16.12 17.76 12.15
N ASN A 169 17.42 17.94 12.01
CA ASN A 169 18.41 17.84 13.09
C ASN A 169 18.74 19.19 13.71
#